data_bdb69c0254c3926c8d71a6d7d4318563
#
_entry.id   bdb69c0254c3926c8d71a6d7d4318563
#
_cell.length_a   1.000
_cell.length_b   1.000
_cell.length_c   1.000
_cell.angle_alpha   90.00
_cell.angle_beta   90.00
_cell.angle_gamma   90.00
#
_symmetry.space_group_name_H-M   'P 1'
#
loop_
_entity.id
_entity.type
_entity.pdbx_description
1 polymer ?
#
loop_
_entity_poly.entity_id
_entity_poly.type
_entity_poly.pdbx_seq_one_letter_code
_entity_poly.pdbx_strand_id
1 'polypeptide(L)'
;MKRICETVYRWGHMLKAMGCFFIIYASFMTGHAVGNYHTRMVKEMEELILLMHIIRDQIIYEGTEIPELLETCEKRAYGGVKIWLRHLSRAIADCRDKSFAEIWQESMGVLTDQTALREDTVDEVRRFGTILGDMDVEAQVSRMNLIENIVEDRYEKERSRNGGIRRLSGSLGLLGGLFIVIMLF
;
A
#
# COMPACT_ATOMS: atom_id res chain seq x y z
N MET A 1 -40.54 39.09 -26.14
CA MET A 1 -39.20 39.37 -25.55
C MET A 1 -39.02 38.83 -24.12
N LYS A 2 -40.02 38.90 -23.21
CA LYS A 2 -39.93 38.41 -21.81
C LYS A 2 -39.65 36.89 -21.67
N ARG A 3 -40.25 36.02 -22.50
CA ARG A 3 -40.07 34.56 -22.41
C ARG A 3 -38.65 34.07 -22.73
N ILE A 4 -37.94 34.75 -23.61
CA ILE A 4 -36.57 34.38 -23.98
C ILE A 4 -35.62 34.72 -22.82
N CYS A 5 -35.84 35.85 -22.14
CA CYS A 5 -35.02 36.28 -21.01
C CYS A 5 -35.16 35.32 -19.78
N GLU A 6 -36.37 34.83 -19.52
CA GLU A 6 -36.64 33.86 -18.46
C GLU A 6 -36.02 32.47 -18.76
N THR A 7 -36.01 32.07 -20.03
CA THR A 7 -35.42 30.80 -20.44
C THR A 7 -33.90 30.83 -20.30
N VAL A 8 -33.23 31.90 -20.75
CA VAL A 8 -31.77 32.07 -20.63
C VAL A 8 -31.34 32.14 -19.16
N TYR A 9 -32.08 32.84 -18.31
CA TYR A 9 -31.83 32.94 -16.87
C TYR A 9 -31.93 31.57 -16.19
N ARG A 10 -32.95 30.77 -16.52
CA ARG A 10 -33.18 29.43 -16.00
C ARG A 10 -32.07 28.43 -16.43
N TRP A 11 -31.58 28.53 -17.66
CA TRP A 11 -30.46 27.73 -18.15
C TRP A 11 -29.15 28.06 -17.42
N GLY A 12 -28.92 29.34 -17.12
CA GLY A 12 -27.74 29.75 -16.31
C GLY A 12 -27.74 29.14 -14.91
N HIS A 13 -28.89 29.09 -14.23
CA HIS A 13 -29.00 28.45 -12.90
C HIS A 13 -28.84 26.94 -12.96
N MET A 14 -29.36 26.28 -13.99
CA MET A 14 -29.16 24.83 -14.17
C MET A 14 -27.68 24.48 -14.41
N LEU A 15 -26.98 25.27 -15.23
CA LEU A 15 -25.56 25.05 -15.51
C LEU A 15 -24.71 25.23 -14.24
N LYS A 16 -25.02 26.25 -13.45
CA LYS A 16 -24.36 26.51 -12.17
C LYS A 16 -24.61 25.37 -11.16
N ALA A 17 -25.87 24.92 -11.03
CA ALA A 17 -26.23 23.82 -10.16
C ALA A 17 -25.50 22.50 -10.53
N MET A 18 -25.38 22.20 -11.82
CA MET A 18 -24.59 21.08 -12.31
C MET A 18 -23.10 21.22 -11.96
N GLY A 19 -22.51 22.40 -12.13
CA GLY A 19 -21.13 22.68 -11.76
C GLY A 19 -20.88 22.45 -10.27
N CYS A 20 -21.76 22.94 -9.40
CA CYS A 20 -21.69 22.73 -7.95
C CYS A 20 -21.73 21.23 -7.59
N PHE A 21 -22.63 20.48 -8.21
CA PHE A 21 -22.75 19.05 -8.00
C PHE A 21 -21.45 18.30 -8.39
N PHE A 22 -20.85 18.63 -9.53
CA PHE A 22 -19.60 18.03 -9.96
C PHE A 22 -18.43 18.35 -9.01
N ILE A 23 -18.35 19.57 -8.50
CA ILE A 23 -17.30 19.98 -7.55
C ILE A 23 -17.43 19.17 -6.26
N ILE A 24 -18.63 19.08 -5.69
CA ILE A 24 -18.86 18.31 -4.44
C ILE A 24 -18.56 16.84 -4.67
N TYR A 25 -19.02 16.27 -5.78
CA TYR A 25 -18.78 14.86 -6.12
C TYR A 25 -17.29 14.56 -6.30
N ALA A 26 -16.56 15.37 -7.05
CA ALA A 26 -15.12 15.20 -7.26
C ALA A 26 -14.34 15.32 -5.94
N SER A 27 -14.68 16.30 -5.10
CA SER A 27 -14.07 16.50 -3.78
C SER A 27 -14.33 15.30 -2.85
N PHE A 28 -15.53 14.77 -2.84
CA PHE A 28 -15.88 13.56 -2.07
C PHE A 28 -15.12 12.33 -2.57
N MET A 29 -15.05 12.12 -3.88
CA MET A 29 -14.31 10.99 -4.49
C MET A 29 -12.83 11.06 -4.19
N THR A 30 -12.24 12.25 -4.21
CA THR A 30 -10.83 12.44 -3.85
C THR A 30 -10.57 12.08 -2.38
N GLY A 31 -11.41 12.55 -1.45
CA GLY A 31 -11.32 12.19 -0.04
C GLY A 31 -11.44 10.67 0.19
N HIS A 32 -12.37 10.02 -0.52
CA HIS A 32 -12.56 8.58 -0.43
C HIS A 32 -11.34 7.78 -0.97
N ALA A 33 -10.75 8.24 -2.07
CA ALA A 33 -9.56 7.63 -2.66
C ALA A 33 -8.36 7.67 -1.70
N VAL A 34 -8.12 8.80 -1.03
CA VAL A 34 -7.06 8.95 -0.04
C VAL A 34 -7.26 8.00 1.16
N GLY A 35 -8.49 7.89 1.67
CA GLY A 35 -8.81 6.96 2.75
C GLY A 35 -8.60 5.49 2.39
N ASN A 36 -8.95 5.10 1.15
CA ASN A 36 -8.75 3.75 0.64
C ASN A 36 -7.26 3.42 0.43
N TYR A 37 -6.48 4.36 -0.08
CA TYR A 37 -5.03 4.21 -0.24
C TYR A 37 -4.35 3.91 1.09
N HIS A 38 -4.66 4.69 2.13
CA HIS A 38 -4.09 4.49 3.46
C HIS A 38 -4.50 3.15 4.08
N THR A 39 -5.76 2.76 3.91
CA THR A 39 -6.26 1.45 4.38
C THR A 39 -5.56 0.29 3.68
N ARG A 40 -5.31 0.44 2.37
CA ARG A 40 -4.57 -0.55 1.58
C ARG A 40 -3.13 -0.68 2.07
N MET A 41 -2.43 0.45 2.29
CA MET A 41 -1.07 0.49 2.82
C MET A 41 -0.95 -0.28 4.15
N VAL A 42 -1.84 0.00 5.10
CA VAL A 42 -1.84 -0.68 6.41
C VAL A 42 -2.03 -2.19 6.28
N LYS A 43 -2.93 -2.64 5.39
CA LYS A 43 -3.12 -4.08 5.13
C LYS A 43 -1.89 -4.73 4.50
N GLU A 44 -1.26 -4.07 3.53
CA GLU A 44 -0.04 -4.57 2.88
C GLU A 44 1.14 -4.63 3.85
N MET A 45 1.23 -3.71 4.83
CA MET A 45 2.22 -3.81 5.93
C MET A 45 1.95 -5.02 6.82
N GLU A 46 0.68 -5.29 7.18
CA GLU A 46 0.29 -6.46 7.97
C GLU A 46 0.67 -7.77 7.27
N GLU A 47 0.42 -7.86 5.96
CA GLU A 47 0.83 -9.02 5.16
C GLU A 47 2.35 -9.21 5.12
N LEU A 48 3.12 -8.12 5.01
CA LEU A 48 4.58 -8.19 5.01
C LEU A 48 5.13 -8.66 6.36
N ILE A 49 4.60 -8.17 7.47
CA ILE A 49 5.00 -8.60 8.81
C ILE A 49 4.75 -10.10 8.97
N LEU A 50 3.55 -10.56 8.59
CA LEU A 50 3.24 -11.99 8.63
C LEU A 50 4.20 -12.82 7.76
N LEU A 51 4.54 -12.34 6.56
CA LEU A 51 5.51 -12.97 5.67
C LEU A 51 6.90 -13.06 6.33
N MET A 52 7.37 -11.97 6.92
CA MET A 52 8.68 -11.93 7.60
C MET A 52 8.73 -12.91 8.76
N HIS A 53 7.69 -12.99 9.58
CA HIS A 53 7.58 -13.98 10.66
C HIS A 53 7.61 -15.41 10.13
N ILE A 54 6.86 -15.72 9.07
CA ILE A 54 6.87 -17.06 8.47
C ILE A 54 8.28 -17.42 7.97
N ILE A 55 8.95 -16.51 7.28
CA ILE A 55 10.31 -16.74 6.76
C ILE A 55 11.29 -17.00 7.92
N ARG A 56 11.27 -16.17 8.95
CA ARG A 56 12.12 -16.34 10.11
C ARG A 56 11.89 -17.69 10.82
N ASP A 57 10.63 -18.02 11.08
CA ASP A 57 10.29 -19.25 11.81
C ASP A 57 10.68 -20.50 11.03
N GLN A 58 10.51 -20.50 9.71
CA GLN A 58 10.95 -21.59 8.83
C GLN A 58 12.47 -21.77 8.84
N ILE A 59 13.23 -20.68 8.87
CA ILE A 59 14.70 -20.74 8.96
C ILE A 59 15.14 -21.33 10.30
N ILE A 60 14.46 -20.98 11.40
CA ILE A 60 14.83 -21.43 12.75
C ILE A 60 14.47 -22.90 12.95
N TYR A 61 13.29 -23.34 12.52
CA TYR A 61 12.72 -24.62 12.97
C TYR A 61 12.74 -25.72 11.92
N GLU A 62 12.65 -25.42 10.65
CA GLU A 62 12.38 -26.43 9.62
C GLU A 62 13.46 -26.56 8.56
N GLY A 63 14.34 -25.57 8.40
CA GLY A 63 15.37 -25.59 7.37
C GLY A 63 14.81 -25.73 5.94
N THR A 64 13.56 -25.27 5.76
CA THR A 64 12.84 -25.36 4.48
C THR A 64 13.57 -24.57 3.40
N GLU A 65 13.61 -25.11 2.18
CA GLU A 65 14.20 -24.40 1.05
C GLU A 65 13.43 -23.12 0.72
N ILE A 66 14.15 -22.03 0.48
CA ILE A 66 13.57 -20.69 0.22
C ILE A 66 12.50 -20.71 -0.90
N PRO A 67 12.67 -21.43 -2.02
CA PRO A 67 11.64 -21.49 -3.07
C PRO A 67 10.30 -22.05 -2.60
N GLU A 68 10.30 -23.13 -1.81
CA GLU A 68 9.09 -23.76 -1.27
C GLU A 68 8.39 -22.84 -0.26
N LEU A 69 9.18 -22.15 0.55
CA LEU A 69 8.71 -21.17 1.50
C LEU A 69 7.98 -20.02 0.79
N LEU A 70 8.57 -19.44 -0.25
CA LEU A 70 7.98 -18.36 -1.02
C LEU A 70 6.69 -18.77 -1.73
N GLU A 71 6.63 -19.99 -2.25
CA GLU A 71 5.40 -20.53 -2.85
C GLU A 71 4.27 -20.64 -1.81
N THR A 72 4.60 -21.07 -0.60
CA THR A 72 3.65 -21.15 0.51
C THR A 72 3.15 -19.76 0.91
N CYS A 73 4.05 -18.77 0.95
CA CYS A 73 3.72 -17.38 1.23
C CYS A 73 2.86 -16.76 0.11
N GLU A 74 3.16 -17.04 -1.16
CA GLU A 74 2.36 -16.56 -2.31
C GLU A 74 0.90 -17.04 -2.23
N LYS A 75 0.67 -18.29 -1.83
CA LYS A 75 -0.68 -18.85 -1.69
C LYS A 75 -1.53 -18.11 -0.64
N ARG A 76 -0.88 -17.55 0.38
CA ARG A 76 -1.55 -16.82 1.49
C ARG A 76 -1.65 -15.33 1.27
N ALA A 77 -0.77 -14.74 0.46
CA ALA A 77 -0.73 -13.32 0.20
C ALA A 77 -1.87 -12.84 -0.71
N TYR A 78 -2.18 -11.54 -0.62
CA TYR A 78 -3.20 -10.86 -1.41
C TYR A 78 -2.61 -9.60 -2.08
N GLY A 79 -3.37 -9.00 -2.99
CA GLY A 79 -3.06 -7.70 -3.58
C GLY A 79 -1.66 -7.58 -4.20
N GLY A 80 -1.00 -6.46 -3.93
CA GLY A 80 0.31 -6.13 -4.48
C GLY A 80 1.43 -7.02 -3.96
N VAL A 81 1.37 -7.43 -2.69
CA VAL A 81 2.34 -8.35 -2.08
C VAL A 81 2.32 -9.70 -2.79
N LYS A 82 1.14 -10.22 -3.14
CA LYS A 82 1.03 -11.47 -3.91
C LYS A 82 1.67 -11.35 -5.30
N ILE A 83 1.47 -10.22 -5.98
CA ILE A 83 2.05 -9.99 -7.31
C ILE A 83 3.58 -9.97 -7.22
N TRP A 84 4.11 -9.29 -6.21
CA TRP A 84 5.55 -9.25 -5.94
C TRP A 84 6.12 -10.65 -5.61
N LEU A 85 5.50 -11.42 -4.71
CA LEU A 85 5.94 -12.77 -4.36
C LEU A 85 5.95 -13.71 -5.56
N ARG A 86 4.93 -13.63 -6.40
CA ARG A 86 4.88 -14.39 -7.66
C ARG A 86 6.02 -14.02 -8.61
N HIS A 87 6.34 -12.73 -8.72
CA HIS A 87 7.47 -12.26 -9.51
C HIS A 87 8.78 -12.81 -8.95
N LEU A 88 8.97 -12.71 -7.63
CA LEU A 88 10.14 -13.20 -6.93
C LEU A 88 10.34 -14.72 -7.11
N SER A 89 9.29 -15.52 -6.91
CA SER A 89 9.33 -16.98 -7.09
C SER A 89 9.72 -17.37 -8.51
N ARG A 90 9.19 -16.67 -9.53
CA ARG A 90 9.57 -16.91 -10.93
C ARG A 90 11.01 -16.52 -11.21
N ALA A 91 11.45 -15.37 -10.72
CA ALA A 91 12.82 -14.91 -10.91
C ALA A 91 13.84 -15.88 -10.30
N ILE A 92 13.53 -16.49 -9.14
CA ILE A 92 14.37 -17.53 -8.53
C ILE A 92 14.41 -18.80 -9.40
N ALA A 93 13.28 -19.21 -9.97
CA ALA A 93 13.24 -20.40 -10.84
C ALA A 93 14.00 -20.21 -12.16
N ASP A 94 13.96 -19.01 -12.73
CA ASP A 94 14.52 -18.68 -14.03
C ASP A 94 16.02 -18.29 -13.97
N CYS A 95 16.46 -17.63 -12.89
CA CYS A 95 17.79 -17.05 -12.75
C CYS A 95 18.70 -17.94 -11.88
N ARG A 96 19.29 -18.99 -12.47
CA ARG A 96 20.19 -19.91 -11.74
C ARG A 96 21.58 -19.34 -11.44
N ASP A 97 21.97 -18.27 -12.12
CA ASP A 97 23.31 -17.67 -12.04
C ASP A 97 23.40 -16.51 -11.01
N LYS A 98 22.27 -16.08 -10.45
CA LYS A 98 22.19 -14.99 -9.48
C LYS A 98 21.99 -15.52 -8.07
N SER A 99 22.58 -14.84 -7.09
CA SER A 99 22.31 -15.10 -5.68
C SER A 99 20.88 -14.70 -5.31
N PHE A 100 20.32 -15.33 -4.27
CA PHE A 100 19.00 -14.96 -3.75
C PHE A 100 18.92 -13.46 -3.40
N ALA A 101 19.97 -12.91 -2.77
CA ALA A 101 20.03 -11.51 -2.38
C ALA A 101 19.94 -10.57 -3.59
N GLU A 102 20.57 -10.90 -4.72
CA GLU A 102 20.50 -10.13 -5.96
C GLU A 102 19.08 -10.15 -6.54
N ILE A 103 18.46 -11.33 -6.64
CA ILE A 103 17.09 -11.49 -7.14
C ILE A 103 16.09 -10.73 -6.24
N TRP A 104 16.28 -10.84 -4.91
CA TRP A 104 15.47 -10.08 -3.95
C TRP A 104 15.57 -8.58 -4.19
N GLN A 105 16.79 -8.04 -4.30
CA GLN A 105 17.03 -6.62 -4.57
C GLN A 105 16.36 -6.14 -5.87
N GLU A 106 16.50 -6.90 -6.94
CA GLU A 106 15.90 -6.58 -8.24
C GLU A 106 14.36 -6.60 -8.16
N SER A 107 13.77 -7.45 -7.32
CA SER A 107 12.32 -7.55 -7.15
C SER A 107 11.70 -6.37 -6.39
N MET A 108 12.50 -5.57 -5.68
CA MET A 108 11.97 -4.44 -4.87
C MET A 108 11.25 -3.38 -5.70
N GLY A 109 11.66 -3.19 -6.97
CA GLY A 109 10.93 -2.32 -7.89
C GLY A 109 9.47 -2.74 -8.08
N VAL A 110 9.24 -4.04 -8.24
CA VAL A 110 7.88 -4.59 -8.35
C VAL A 110 7.09 -4.40 -7.07
N LEU A 111 7.70 -4.59 -5.90
CA LEU A 111 7.05 -4.33 -4.61
C LEU A 111 6.61 -2.86 -4.51
N THR A 112 7.47 -1.91 -4.85
CA THR A 112 7.16 -0.47 -4.84
C THR A 112 6.03 -0.13 -5.79
N ASP A 113 6.04 -0.65 -7.01
CA ASP A 113 5.05 -0.32 -8.04
C ASP A 113 3.67 -0.93 -7.79
N GLN A 114 3.63 -2.12 -7.18
CA GLN A 114 2.40 -2.87 -6.99
C GLN A 114 1.72 -2.64 -5.64
N THR A 115 2.41 -2.00 -4.68
CA THR A 115 1.88 -1.76 -3.34
C THR A 115 1.69 -0.27 -3.05
N ALA A 116 0.95 0.03 -1.99
CA ALA A 116 0.83 1.37 -1.43
C ALA A 116 1.86 1.64 -0.31
N LEU A 117 2.85 0.77 -0.17
CA LEU A 117 3.87 0.89 0.86
C LEU A 117 4.73 2.13 0.66
N ARG A 118 5.18 2.69 1.76
CA ARG A 118 6.12 3.80 1.74
C ARG A 118 7.53 3.28 1.45
N GLU A 119 8.34 4.11 0.82
CA GLU A 119 9.72 3.77 0.45
C GLU A 119 10.56 3.34 1.65
N ASP A 120 10.39 4.00 2.80
CA ASP A 120 11.08 3.66 4.04
C ASP A 120 10.74 2.25 4.57
N THR A 121 9.52 1.76 4.30
CA THR A 121 9.12 0.38 4.62
C THR A 121 9.68 -0.60 3.60
N VAL A 122 9.66 -0.27 2.33
CA VAL A 122 10.28 -1.08 1.26
C VAL A 122 11.78 -1.25 1.50
N ASP A 123 12.45 -0.22 2.00
CA ASP A 123 13.88 -0.29 2.35
C ASP A 123 14.18 -1.29 3.48
N GLU A 124 13.29 -1.40 4.47
CA GLU A 124 13.46 -2.43 5.51
C GLU A 124 13.22 -3.84 4.95
N VAL A 125 12.23 -4.02 4.08
CA VAL A 125 12.02 -5.31 3.37
C VAL A 125 13.23 -5.66 2.50
N ARG A 126 13.82 -4.67 1.84
CA ARG A 126 15.05 -4.83 1.07
C ARG A 126 16.20 -5.35 1.94
N ARG A 127 16.41 -4.75 3.13
CA ARG A 127 17.42 -5.18 4.08
C ARG A 127 17.16 -6.58 4.61
N PHE A 128 15.90 -6.90 4.89
CA PHE A 128 15.52 -8.23 5.37
C PHE A 128 15.97 -9.33 4.40
N GLY A 129 15.77 -9.16 3.09
CA GLY A 129 16.19 -10.15 2.10
C GLY A 129 17.70 -10.31 1.96
N THR A 130 18.49 -9.28 2.28
CA THR A 130 19.97 -9.42 2.24
C THR A 130 20.51 -10.27 3.38
N ILE A 131 19.75 -10.41 4.46
CA ILE A 131 20.14 -11.23 5.62
C ILE A 131 19.88 -12.72 5.37
N LEU A 132 18.94 -13.05 4.47
CA LEU A 132 18.53 -14.45 4.19
C LEU A 132 19.62 -15.35 3.60
N GLY A 133 20.78 -14.82 3.25
CA GLY A 133 21.94 -15.57 2.76
C GLY A 133 23.09 -15.70 3.76
N ASP A 134 22.91 -15.23 4.98
CA ASP A 134 23.97 -15.25 6.00
C ASP A 134 24.16 -16.67 6.58
N MET A 135 25.40 -17.10 6.80
CA MET A 135 25.69 -18.46 7.25
C MET A 135 25.51 -18.65 8.77
N ASP A 136 25.52 -17.55 9.53
CA ASP A 136 25.32 -17.59 10.99
C ASP A 136 23.83 -17.38 11.31
N VAL A 137 23.15 -18.49 11.61
CA VAL A 137 21.71 -18.51 11.89
C VAL A 137 21.35 -17.64 13.10
N GLU A 138 22.15 -17.63 14.15
CA GLU A 138 21.84 -16.86 15.36
C GLU A 138 21.94 -15.34 15.11
N ALA A 139 22.99 -14.91 14.40
CA ALA A 139 23.14 -13.53 13.97
C ALA A 139 22.06 -13.13 12.95
N GLN A 140 21.70 -14.02 12.03
CA GLN A 140 20.63 -13.83 11.05
C GLN A 140 19.29 -13.56 11.74
N VAL A 141 18.87 -14.43 12.66
CA VAL A 141 17.62 -14.32 13.42
C VAL A 141 17.58 -13.01 14.23
N SER A 142 18.69 -12.67 14.89
CA SER A 142 18.77 -11.41 15.66
C SER A 142 18.54 -10.17 14.79
N ARG A 143 19.15 -10.13 13.58
CA ARG A 143 18.98 -9.04 12.63
C ARG A 143 17.56 -9.00 12.03
N MET A 144 16.97 -10.18 11.73
CA MET A 144 15.59 -10.28 11.25
C MET A 144 14.61 -9.72 12.27
N ASN A 145 14.75 -10.11 13.55
CA ASN A 145 13.93 -9.58 14.64
C ASN A 145 14.02 -8.05 14.75
N LEU A 146 15.21 -7.48 14.55
CA LEU A 146 15.37 -6.02 14.58
C LEU A 146 14.57 -5.34 13.47
N ILE A 147 14.62 -5.86 12.25
CA ILE A 147 13.89 -5.29 11.11
C ILE A 147 12.38 -5.49 11.29
N GLU A 148 11.94 -6.66 11.75
CA GLU A 148 10.53 -6.94 12.06
C GLU A 148 9.98 -5.92 13.06
N ASN A 149 10.68 -5.70 14.17
CA ASN A 149 10.28 -4.71 15.18
C ASN A 149 10.16 -3.29 14.60
N ILE A 150 11.05 -2.90 13.68
CA ILE A 150 10.97 -1.59 13.01
C ILE A 150 9.71 -1.48 12.14
N VAL A 151 9.40 -2.53 11.37
CA VAL A 151 8.21 -2.55 10.50
C VAL A 151 6.94 -2.62 11.33
N GLU A 152 6.91 -3.40 12.43
CA GLU A 152 5.79 -3.47 13.37
C GLU A 152 5.51 -2.13 14.05
N ASP A 153 6.54 -1.43 14.53
CA ASP A 153 6.37 -0.09 15.12
C ASP A 153 5.78 0.91 14.13
N ARG A 154 6.22 0.86 12.88
CA ARG A 154 5.64 1.67 11.80
C ARG A 154 4.19 1.28 11.51
N TYR A 155 3.89 -0.02 11.44
CA TYR A 155 2.54 -0.53 11.24
C TYR A 155 1.58 -0.04 12.34
N GLU A 156 1.96 -0.17 13.61
CA GLU A 156 1.11 0.28 14.71
C GLU A 156 0.85 1.79 14.67
N LYS A 157 1.85 2.59 14.30
CA LYS A 157 1.69 4.04 14.09
C LYS A 157 0.71 4.36 12.95
N GLU A 158 0.85 3.68 11.81
CA GLU A 158 -0.03 3.92 10.67
C GLU A 158 -1.43 3.34 10.91
N ARG A 159 -1.55 2.21 11.57
CA ARG A 159 -2.82 1.61 11.98
C ARG A 159 -3.60 2.52 12.93
N SER A 160 -2.94 3.10 13.92
CA SER A 160 -3.58 4.03 14.86
C SER A 160 -4.09 5.30 14.17
N ARG A 161 -3.39 5.78 13.14
CA ARG A 161 -3.79 6.92 12.31
C ARG A 161 -4.93 6.59 11.35
N ASN A 162 -5.03 5.33 10.90
CA ASN A 162 -5.99 4.91 9.85
C ASN A 162 -7.44 5.21 10.25
N GLY A 163 -7.82 4.97 11.51
CA GLY A 163 -9.16 5.27 12.00
C GLY A 163 -9.54 6.75 11.92
N GLY A 164 -8.59 7.64 12.20
CA GLY A 164 -8.75 9.09 12.09
C GLY A 164 -8.81 9.56 10.64
N ILE A 165 -7.87 9.13 9.82
CA ILE A 165 -7.77 9.53 8.40
C ILE A 165 -9.02 9.12 7.63
N ARG A 166 -9.53 7.92 7.84
CA ARG A 166 -10.72 7.42 7.14
C ARG A 166 -11.98 8.24 7.46
N ARG A 167 -12.15 8.67 8.73
CA ARG A 167 -13.28 9.52 9.14
C ARG A 167 -13.12 10.96 8.65
N LEU A 168 -11.92 11.50 8.78
CA LEU A 168 -11.62 12.87 8.40
C LEU A 168 -11.61 13.08 6.89
N SER A 169 -11.07 12.15 6.10
CA SER A 169 -10.96 12.32 4.65
C SER A 169 -12.32 12.40 3.96
N GLY A 170 -13.30 11.62 4.40
CA GLY A 170 -14.67 11.72 3.89
C GLY A 170 -15.35 13.04 4.25
N SER A 171 -15.21 13.47 5.51
CA SER A 171 -15.80 14.73 6.00
C SER A 171 -15.14 15.96 5.40
N LEU A 172 -13.80 15.96 5.30
CA LEU A 172 -13.04 17.06 4.69
C LEU A 172 -13.28 17.19 3.19
N GLY A 173 -13.45 16.06 2.49
CA GLY A 173 -13.81 16.07 1.08
C GLY A 173 -15.17 16.74 0.85
N LEU A 174 -16.17 16.43 1.67
CA LEU A 174 -17.50 17.02 1.59
C LEU A 174 -17.50 18.51 1.99
N LEU A 175 -16.88 18.86 3.12
CA LEU A 175 -16.79 20.24 3.60
C LEU A 175 -15.96 21.12 2.66
N GLY A 176 -14.85 20.59 2.12
CA GLY A 176 -14.04 21.30 1.13
C GLY A 176 -14.81 21.59 -0.15
N GLY A 177 -15.56 20.61 -0.67
CA GLY A 177 -16.43 20.81 -1.82
C GLY A 177 -17.51 21.86 -1.57
N LEU A 178 -18.15 21.83 -0.40
CA LEU A 178 -19.15 22.82 0.00
C LEU A 178 -18.54 24.23 0.13
N PHE A 179 -17.36 24.35 0.71
CA PHE A 179 -16.65 25.63 0.86
C PHE A 179 -16.31 26.24 -0.51
N ILE A 180 -15.82 25.43 -1.45
CA ILE A 180 -15.53 25.89 -2.82
C ILE A 180 -16.80 26.39 -3.52
N VAL A 181 -17.92 25.69 -3.35
CA VAL A 181 -19.20 26.10 -3.91
C VAL A 181 -19.66 27.44 -3.33
N ILE A 182 -19.54 27.65 -2.00
CA ILE A 182 -19.90 28.90 -1.35
C ILE A 182 -19.00 30.06 -1.83
N MET A 183 -17.72 29.80 -2.08
CA MET A 183 -16.79 30.83 -2.54
C MET A 183 -17.00 31.23 -4.02
N LEU A 184 -17.56 30.32 -4.82
CA LEU A 184 -17.83 30.55 -6.25
C LEU A 184 -19.21 31.19 -6.51
N PHE A 185 -20.09 31.20 -5.53
CA PHE A 185 -21.46 31.72 -5.61
C PHE A 185 -21.62 33.02 -4.83
#